data_b6208bce3233d5d3103bff91ff46ba4f
#
_entry.id   b6208bce3233d5d3103bff91ff46ba4f
#
_cell.length_a   1.000
_cell.length_b   1.000
_cell.length_c   1.000
_cell.angle_alpha   90.00
_cell.angle_beta   90.00
_cell.angle_gamma   90.00
#
_symmetry.space_group_name_H-M   'P 1'
#
loop_
_entity.id
_entity.type
_entity.pdbx_description
1 polymer ?
#
loop_
_entity_poly.entity_id
_entity_poly.type
_entity_poly.pdbx_seq_one_letter_code
_entity_poly.pdbx_strand_id
1 'polypeptide(L)'
;MSKPQKMNETDPIEEELGKAGVASSVPPSVVKLDKFRIMSDTDVPPEEFLMRLFGKPCFPRRDISTVTGTEKCGKTFFTSMLMACCAEKNVLELERIRDEPLKVMWYDTEQSRQSTKSILTDRVQKLIHTDCTENTDLDENYFVFNVRACTYEQRLEYLVAGIEAYKPDLVVIDNVSDLLPSINDPEGSAKVIDQLMQLASEYNCNITIVIHLNRSGEKRSLRGWLGTEILHKAFDVYYCEQIEKTDVFSVEQTFTRKFRIREALYYKIDEDGLPVITTKPASYQPRDDNGRYKTNKPEAYQIKTARADSFNQDYIIHNDSNARQPWEWNLGKLFLDAMGVMPSLTLEALQNEVMAISGIKQPKYYDKVFKLAVDQRIVQTTMDKHGRVVVILIPS
;
A
#
# COMPACT_ATOMS: atom_id res chain seq x y z
N MET A 1 -28.29 -33.19 43.04
CA MET A 1 -27.60 -32.05 42.37
C MET A 1 -26.19 -32.45 42.11
N SER A 2 -25.91 -33.05 40.98
CA SER A 2 -24.60 -33.55 40.52
C SER A 2 -23.93 -32.46 39.73
N LYS A 3 -22.70 -32.10 40.07
CA LYS A 3 -21.84 -31.19 39.30
C LYS A 3 -21.44 -31.86 37.98
N PRO A 4 -21.35 -31.14 36.86
CA PRO A 4 -20.82 -31.69 35.63
C PRO A 4 -19.30 -31.84 35.75
N GLN A 5 -18.79 -33.02 35.43
CA GLN A 5 -17.39 -33.33 35.23
C GLN A 5 -16.89 -32.57 33.99
N LYS A 6 -15.82 -31.79 34.12
CA LYS A 6 -15.02 -31.30 33.00
C LYS A 6 -14.31 -32.49 32.39
N MET A 7 -14.66 -32.85 31.17
CA MET A 7 -13.81 -33.69 30.30
C MET A 7 -12.59 -32.85 29.92
N ASN A 8 -11.42 -33.29 30.37
CA ASN A 8 -10.15 -32.84 29.79
C ASN A 8 -10.01 -33.53 28.43
N GLU A 9 -10.21 -32.83 27.35
CA GLU A 9 -9.74 -33.26 26.04
C GLU A 9 -8.21 -33.14 26.06
N THR A 10 -7.52 -34.27 26.15
CA THR A 10 -6.07 -34.37 25.93
C THR A 10 -5.79 -34.18 24.44
N ASP A 11 -4.86 -33.28 24.11
CA ASP A 11 -4.39 -33.01 22.74
C ASP A 11 -3.92 -34.33 22.09
N PRO A 12 -4.41 -34.68 20.89
CA PRO A 12 -4.03 -35.95 20.20
C PRO A 12 -2.52 -36.17 20.08
N ILE A 13 -1.72 -35.10 20.09
CA ILE A 13 -0.26 -35.16 20.02
C ILE A 13 0.37 -35.65 21.33
N GLU A 14 -0.24 -35.39 22.51
CA GLU A 14 0.26 -35.92 23.78
C GLU A 14 0.02 -37.45 23.89
N GLU A 15 -1.02 -37.96 23.25
CA GLU A 15 -1.34 -39.39 23.25
C GLU A 15 -0.42 -40.22 22.30
N GLU A 16 0.05 -39.61 21.19
CA GLU A 16 1.01 -40.26 20.29
C GLU A 16 2.44 -40.28 20.86
N LEU A 17 2.88 -39.22 21.55
CA LEU A 17 4.19 -39.15 22.20
C LEU A 17 4.31 -40.08 23.40
N GLY A 18 3.21 -40.37 24.11
CA GLY A 18 3.16 -41.35 25.21
C GLY A 18 3.37 -42.81 24.75
N LYS A 19 3.11 -43.13 23.49
CA LYS A 19 3.25 -44.50 22.94
C LYS A 19 4.65 -44.81 22.39
N ALA A 20 5.50 -43.78 22.17
CA ALA A 20 6.81 -43.98 21.51
C ALA A 20 8.00 -44.20 22.44
N GLY A 21 7.85 -44.27 23.77
CA GLY A 21 8.87 -44.71 24.73
C GLY A 21 10.26 -44.07 24.65
N VAL A 22 10.45 -43.00 23.89
CA VAL A 22 11.69 -42.22 23.79
C VAL A 22 11.49 -40.92 24.53
N ALA A 23 12.11 -40.76 25.70
CA ALA A 23 12.18 -39.49 26.41
C ALA A 23 12.86 -38.49 25.48
N SER A 24 12.07 -37.70 24.78
CA SER A 24 12.54 -36.61 23.93
C SER A 24 13.24 -35.58 24.83
N SER A 25 14.56 -35.38 24.60
CA SER A 25 15.35 -34.35 25.29
C SER A 25 14.97 -32.93 24.86
N VAL A 26 13.95 -32.79 24.02
CA VAL A 26 13.46 -31.48 23.45
C VAL A 26 12.43 -30.89 24.40
N PRO A 27 12.59 -29.64 24.84
CA PRO A 27 11.61 -28.96 25.68
C PRO A 27 10.22 -28.91 25.03
N PRO A 28 9.12 -29.01 25.78
CA PRO A 28 7.75 -28.96 25.25
C PRO A 28 7.44 -27.71 24.41
N SER A 29 8.08 -26.59 24.73
CA SER A 29 7.98 -25.34 23.97
C SER A 29 8.55 -25.45 22.55
N VAL A 30 9.62 -26.23 22.37
CA VAL A 30 10.25 -26.49 21.06
C VAL A 30 9.38 -27.40 20.22
N VAL A 31 8.80 -28.45 20.84
CA VAL A 31 7.83 -29.34 20.16
C VAL A 31 6.62 -28.53 19.63
N LYS A 32 6.12 -27.57 20.42
CA LYS A 32 5.06 -26.67 19.98
C LYS A 32 5.51 -25.74 18.86
N LEU A 33 6.77 -25.32 18.84
CA LEU A 33 7.35 -24.47 17.80
C LEU A 33 7.53 -25.21 16.47
N ASP A 34 7.83 -26.51 16.51
CA ASP A 34 8.08 -27.31 15.29
C ASP A 34 6.89 -27.35 14.33
N LYS A 35 5.65 -27.23 14.80
CA LYS A 35 4.46 -27.12 13.95
C LYS A 35 4.43 -25.85 13.07
N PHE A 36 5.23 -24.85 13.39
CA PHE A 36 5.37 -23.61 12.61
C PHE A 36 6.61 -23.61 11.72
N ARG A 37 7.37 -24.72 11.73
CA ARG A 37 8.60 -24.84 10.95
C ARG A 37 8.29 -24.94 9.47
N ILE A 38 8.91 -24.08 8.66
CA ILE A 38 8.86 -24.13 7.20
C ILE A 38 10.19 -24.72 6.72
N MET A 39 10.13 -25.76 5.92
CA MET A 39 11.25 -26.38 5.24
C MET A 39 11.12 -26.19 3.73
N SER A 40 12.18 -26.43 2.98
CA SER A 40 12.18 -26.22 1.52
C SER A 40 11.17 -27.10 0.76
N ASP A 41 10.78 -28.22 1.34
CA ASP A 41 9.81 -29.19 0.83
C ASP A 41 8.43 -29.09 1.52
N THR A 42 8.24 -28.11 2.41
CA THR A 42 6.93 -27.89 3.04
C THR A 42 5.93 -27.43 1.98
N ASP A 43 4.85 -28.18 1.83
CA ASP A 43 3.73 -27.79 0.96
C ASP A 43 2.97 -26.61 1.58
N VAL A 44 3.20 -25.42 1.06
CA VAL A 44 2.50 -24.19 1.46
C VAL A 44 1.58 -23.77 0.32
N PRO A 45 0.26 -23.64 0.56
CA PRO A 45 -0.66 -23.20 -0.48
C PRO A 45 -0.26 -21.83 -1.02
N PRO A 46 -0.46 -21.57 -2.32
CA PRO A 46 -0.14 -20.28 -2.91
C PRO A 46 -0.95 -19.17 -2.24
N GLU A 47 -0.37 -17.97 -2.22
CA GLU A 47 -1.04 -16.78 -1.69
C GLU A 47 -2.27 -16.45 -2.53
N GLU A 48 -3.42 -16.32 -1.89
CA GLU A 48 -4.69 -16.04 -2.52
C GLU A 48 -5.05 -14.55 -2.36
N PHE A 49 -5.61 -13.96 -3.42
CA PHE A 49 -6.07 -12.58 -3.43
C PHE A 49 -7.56 -12.53 -3.77
N LEU A 50 -8.28 -11.56 -3.22
CA LEU A 50 -9.71 -11.39 -3.48
C LEU A 50 -9.94 -10.70 -4.83
N MET A 51 -9.11 -9.73 -5.17
CA MET A 51 -9.33 -8.81 -6.29
C MET A 51 -8.05 -8.53 -7.08
N ARG A 52 -8.24 -7.96 -8.26
CA ARG A 52 -7.21 -7.24 -9.01
C ARG A 52 -7.60 -5.77 -9.13
N LEU A 53 -6.62 -4.90 -9.13
CA LEU A 53 -6.77 -3.49 -9.50
C LEU A 53 -5.79 -3.23 -10.65
N PHE A 54 -6.28 -2.76 -11.79
CA PHE A 54 -5.50 -2.67 -13.04
C PHE A 54 -4.81 -4.00 -13.42
N GLY A 55 -5.52 -5.12 -13.24
CA GLY A 55 -5.01 -6.47 -13.51
C GLY A 55 -3.96 -6.99 -12.52
N LYS A 56 -3.57 -6.24 -11.50
CA LYS A 56 -2.61 -6.66 -10.47
C LYS A 56 -3.32 -7.19 -9.23
N PRO A 57 -2.92 -8.37 -8.70
CA PRO A 57 -3.50 -8.93 -7.49
C PRO A 57 -3.36 -7.99 -6.29
N CYS A 58 -4.45 -7.84 -5.54
CA CYS A 58 -4.56 -7.01 -4.34
C CYS A 58 -5.57 -7.59 -3.35
N PHE A 59 -5.58 -7.08 -2.12
CA PHE A 59 -6.42 -7.57 -1.03
C PHE A 59 -6.19 -9.08 -0.78
N PRO A 60 -5.01 -9.47 -0.23
CA PRO A 60 -4.68 -10.87 0.04
C PRO A 60 -5.58 -11.45 1.12
N ARG A 61 -5.89 -12.74 1.02
CA ARG A 61 -6.43 -13.49 2.14
C ARG A 61 -5.40 -13.65 3.25
N ARG A 62 -5.86 -13.83 4.47
CA ARG A 62 -5.03 -14.05 5.67
C ARG A 62 -4.14 -12.86 6.03
N ASP A 63 -4.49 -11.65 5.56
CA ASP A 63 -3.69 -10.46 5.80
C ASP A 63 -4.58 -9.19 5.91
N ILE A 64 -3.95 -8.08 6.24
CA ILE A 64 -4.60 -6.78 6.42
C ILE A 64 -4.27 -5.89 5.22
N SER A 65 -5.31 -5.27 4.67
CA SER A 65 -5.21 -4.16 3.72
C SER A 65 -5.64 -2.86 4.39
N THR A 66 -5.11 -1.73 3.97
CA THR A 66 -5.43 -0.44 4.58
C THR A 66 -5.90 0.58 3.55
N VAL A 67 -7.00 1.26 3.86
CA VAL A 67 -7.51 2.40 3.11
C VAL A 67 -7.35 3.65 3.97
N THR A 68 -6.67 4.65 3.44
CA THR A 68 -6.37 5.88 4.19
C THR A 68 -6.55 7.13 3.34
N GLY A 69 -6.50 8.27 3.99
CA GLY A 69 -6.61 9.59 3.38
C GLY A 69 -7.17 10.61 4.36
N THR A 70 -7.22 11.86 3.96
CA THR A 70 -7.81 12.95 4.75
C THR A 70 -9.32 12.77 4.95
N GLU A 71 -9.94 13.65 5.70
CA GLU A 71 -11.41 13.67 5.81
C GLU A 71 -12.04 13.99 4.44
N LYS A 72 -13.15 13.33 4.11
CA LYS A 72 -13.93 13.55 2.87
C LYS A 72 -13.16 13.31 1.56
N CYS A 73 -12.10 12.52 1.60
CA CYS A 73 -11.26 12.22 0.43
C CYS A 73 -11.71 11.00 -0.40
N GLY A 74 -12.90 10.46 -0.15
CA GLY A 74 -13.43 9.34 -0.94
C GLY A 74 -13.16 7.94 -0.39
N LYS A 75 -12.64 7.78 0.85
CA LYS A 75 -12.40 6.43 1.45
C LYS A 75 -13.63 5.54 1.39
N THR A 76 -14.78 6.04 1.87
CA THR A 76 -16.04 5.29 1.88
C THR A 76 -16.56 4.99 0.45
N PHE A 77 -16.23 5.80 -0.55
CA PHE A 77 -16.50 5.45 -1.95
C PHE A 77 -15.65 4.28 -2.40
N PHE A 78 -14.35 4.29 -2.10
CA PHE A 78 -13.48 3.20 -2.48
C PHE A 78 -13.85 1.89 -1.76
N THR A 79 -14.15 1.93 -0.45
CA THR A 79 -14.62 0.74 0.26
C THR A 79 -15.98 0.24 -0.25
N SER A 80 -16.87 1.15 -0.71
CA SER A 80 -18.12 0.75 -1.39
C SER A 80 -17.85 0.02 -2.71
N MET A 81 -16.87 0.46 -3.50
CA MET A 81 -16.45 -0.25 -4.72
C MET A 81 -15.88 -1.63 -4.40
N LEU A 82 -15.06 -1.76 -3.33
CA LEU A 82 -14.54 -3.06 -2.88
C LEU A 82 -15.69 -4.01 -2.49
N MET A 83 -16.62 -3.51 -1.69
CA MET A 83 -17.79 -4.30 -1.28
C MET A 83 -18.63 -4.70 -2.50
N ALA A 84 -18.93 -3.79 -3.40
CA ALA A 84 -19.69 -4.10 -4.62
C ALA A 84 -18.98 -5.12 -5.50
N CYS A 85 -17.63 -5.03 -5.63
CA CYS A 85 -16.83 -5.98 -6.39
C CYS A 85 -16.85 -7.41 -5.79
N CYS A 86 -17.32 -7.59 -4.57
CA CYS A 86 -17.53 -8.92 -4.00
C CYS A 86 -18.73 -9.65 -4.60
N ALA A 87 -19.76 -8.95 -5.06
CA ALA A 87 -20.92 -9.51 -5.78
C ALA A 87 -20.73 -9.40 -7.28
N GLU A 88 -20.34 -8.23 -7.78
CA GLU A 88 -20.04 -8.01 -9.19
C GLU A 88 -18.65 -8.50 -9.57
N LYS A 89 -18.50 -8.97 -10.81
CA LYS A 89 -17.17 -9.38 -11.32
C LYS A 89 -16.23 -8.21 -11.50
N ASN A 90 -16.76 -7.08 -11.97
CA ASN A 90 -16.01 -5.87 -12.26
C ASN A 90 -16.70 -4.62 -11.72
N VAL A 91 -15.99 -3.77 -11.00
CA VAL A 91 -16.46 -2.46 -10.55
C VAL A 91 -15.37 -1.43 -10.84
N LEU A 92 -15.58 -0.56 -11.81
CA LEU A 92 -14.56 0.33 -12.36
C LEU A 92 -13.31 -0.49 -12.79
N GLU A 93 -12.15 -0.21 -12.19
CA GLU A 93 -10.89 -0.91 -12.47
C GLU A 93 -10.62 -2.09 -11.50
N LEU A 94 -11.56 -2.39 -10.61
CA LEU A 94 -11.51 -3.55 -9.73
C LEU A 94 -12.13 -4.76 -10.42
N GLU A 95 -11.47 -5.91 -10.31
CA GLU A 95 -11.94 -7.21 -10.80
C GLU A 95 -11.89 -8.23 -9.66
N ARG A 96 -12.98 -8.92 -9.38
CA ARG A 96 -13.00 -10.07 -8.47
C ARG A 96 -12.30 -11.26 -9.11
N ILE A 97 -11.34 -11.89 -8.39
CA ILE A 97 -10.56 -13.00 -8.94
C ILE A 97 -11.42 -14.27 -9.09
N ARG A 98 -12.15 -14.67 -8.06
CA ARG A 98 -13.04 -15.82 -8.11
C ARG A 98 -14.29 -15.49 -8.94
N ASP A 99 -14.91 -16.54 -9.52
CA ASP A 99 -16.17 -16.38 -10.25
C ASP A 99 -17.37 -16.31 -9.30
N GLU A 100 -17.32 -17.02 -8.18
CA GLU A 100 -18.37 -17.00 -7.16
C GLU A 100 -18.34 -15.69 -6.37
N PRO A 101 -19.50 -15.15 -5.98
CA PRO A 101 -19.60 -14.02 -5.07
C PRO A 101 -18.90 -14.26 -3.74
N LEU A 102 -18.34 -13.20 -3.16
CA LEU A 102 -17.66 -13.23 -1.87
C LEU A 102 -18.57 -12.73 -0.76
N LYS A 103 -18.41 -13.28 0.44
CA LYS A 103 -19.09 -12.80 1.64
C LYS A 103 -18.39 -11.56 2.19
N VAL A 104 -19.18 -10.54 2.50
CA VAL A 104 -18.70 -9.25 3.00
C VAL A 104 -19.22 -9.02 4.41
N MET A 105 -18.35 -8.61 5.30
CA MET A 105 -18.73 -8.03 6.59
C MET A 105 -18.29 -6.56 6.61
N TRP A 106 -19.26 -5.64 6.64
CA TRP A 106 -18.98 -4.22 6.84
C TRP A 106 -19.24 -3.83 8.29
N TYR A 107 -18.20 -3.44 8.98
CA TYR A 107 -18.19 -3.08 10.39
C TYR A 107 -18.01 -1.59 10.54
N ASP A 108 -19.11 -0.86 10.63
CA ASP A 108 -19.18 0.60 10.65
C ASP A 108 -19.23 1.13 12.08
N THR A 109 -18.19 1.84 12.49
CA THR A 109 -18.07 2.43 13.82
C THR A 109 -18.32 3.95 13.83
N GLU A 110 -18.36 4.57 12.63
CA GLU A 110 -18.32 6.03 12.49
C GLU A 110 -19.66 6.64 12.06
N GLN A 111 -20.37 6.02 11.10
CA GLN A 111 -21.55 6.58 10.47
C GLN A 111 -22.78 6.53 11.37
N SER A 112 -23.80 7.34 11.07
CA SER A 112 -25.15 7.11 11.61
C SER A 112 -25.76 5.85 10.98
N ARG A 113 -26.67 5.17 11.69
CA ARG A 113 -27.37 3.99 11.14
C ARG A 113 -28.08 4.29 9.81
N GLN A 114 -28.61 5.50 9.68
CA GLN A 114 -29.26 5.94 8.45
C GLN A 114 -28.23 6.10 7.31
N SER A 115 -27.07 6.68 7.60
CA SER A 115 -25.98 6.82 6.61
C SER A 115 -25.44 5.47 6.19
N THR A 116 -25.21 4.54 7.12
CA THR A 116 -24.80 3.15 6.81
C THR A 116 -25.80 2.50 5.87
N LYS A 117 -27.10 2.58 6.20
CA LYS A 117 -28.15 2.04 5.34
C LYS A 117 -28.15 2.67 3.95
N SER A 118 -28.10 4.01 3.87
CA SER A 118 -28.08 4.72 2.58
C SER A 118 -26.85 4.35 1.74
N ILE A 119 -25.66 4.23 2.35
CA ILE A 119 -24.46 3.77 1.63
C ILE A 119 -24.66 2.36 1.09
N LEU A 120 -25.26 1.47 1.87
CA LEU A 120 -25.56 0.10 1.42
C LEU A 120 -26.54 0.09 0.25
N THR A 121 -27.69 0.77 0.38
CA THR A 121 -28.78 0.71 -0.62
C THR A 121 -28.55 1.63 -1.81
N ASP A 122 -28.10 2.87 -1.58
CA ASP A 122 -28.03 3.88 -2.63
C ASP A 122 -26.68 3.91 -3.35
N ARG A 123 -25.69 3.18 -2.84
CA ARG A 123 -24.37 3.09 -3.47
C ARG A 123 -23.92 1.65 -3.72
N VAL A 124 -23.72 0.82 -2.69
CA VAL A 124 -23.21 -0.54 -2.88
C VAL A 124 -24.18 -1.36 -3.73
N GLN A 125 -25.46 -1.37 -3.39
CA GLN A 125 -26.48 -2.10 -4.13
C GLN A 125 -26.62 -1.61 -5.57
N LYS A 126 -26.58 -0.30 -5.81
CA LYS A 126 -26.64 0.27 -7.17
C LYS A 126 -25.40 -0.04 -8.01
N LEU A 127 -24.21 -0.14 -7.40
CA LEU A 127 -23.01 -0.56 -8.09
C LEU A 127 -23.05 -2.05 -8.51
N ILE A 128 -23.80 -2.88 -7.79
CA ILE A 128 -23.98 -4.30 -8.10
C ILE A 128 -24.96 -4.50 -9.27
N HIS A 129 -25.93 -3.61 -9.44
CA HIS A 129 -27.07 -3.83 -10.36
C HIS A 129 -27.02 -3.03 -11.65
N THR A 130 -25.84 -2.67 -12.14
CA THR A 130 -25.73 -1.86 -13.38
C THR A 130 -26.41 -2.51 -14.59
N ASP A 131 -26.60 -3.85 -14.61
CA ASP A 131 -27.19 -4.57 -15.74
C ASP A 131 -28.24 -5.66 -15.39
N CYS A 132 -28.63 -5.85 -14.12
CA CYS A 132 -29.48 -6.97 -13.72
C CYS A 132 -30.85 -6.53 -13.23
N THR A 133 -31.90 -7.09 -13.86
CA THR A 133 -33.31 -6.97 -13.48
C THR A 133 -33.73 -7.89 -12.34
N GLU A 134 -32.82 -8.67 -11.78
CA GLU A 134 -33.08 -9.60 -10.68
C GLU A 134 -32.59 -9.04 -9.35
N ASN A 135 -33.48 -9.10 -8.33
CA ASN A 135 -33.17 -8.75 -6.95
C ASN A 135 -32.05 -9.68 -6.43
N THR A 136 -30.80 -9.27 -6.47
CA THR A 136 -29.77 -10.00 -5.76
C THR A 136 -30.00 -9.76 -4.27
N ASP A 137 -30.32 -10.83 -3.55
CA ASP A 137 -30.52 -10.76 -2.12
C ASP A 137 -29.16 -10.49 -1.45
N LEU A 138 -28.88 -9.21 -1.15
CA LEU A 138 -27.67 -8.82 -0.46
C LEU A 138 -27.55 -9.47 0.92
N ASP A 139 -28.69 -9.83 1.53
CA ASP A 139 -28.75 -10.32 2.91
C ASP A 139 -28.06 -11.68 3.08
N GLU A 140 -27.89 -12.46 2.01
CA GLU A 140 -27.18 -13.73 2.08
C GLU A 140 -25.64 -13.58 2.19
N ASN A 141 -25.07 -12.53 1.57
CA ASN A 141 -23.62 -12.35 1.47
C ASN A 141 -23.09 -11.07 2.11
N TYR A 142 -23.96 -10.17 2.57
CA TYR A 142 -23.58 -8.88 3.14
C TYR A 142 -24.03 -8.75 4.60
N PHE A 143 -23.07 -8.81 5.51
CA PHE A 143 -23.29 -8.69 6.96
C PHE A 143 -22.86 -7.29 7.40
N VAL A 144 -23.83 -6.36 7.45
CA VAL A 144 -23.57 -4.94 7.72
C VAL A 144 -23.96 -4.59 9.16
N PHE A 145 -22.97 -4.15 9.93
CA PHE A 145 -23.14 -3.82 11.35
C PHE A 145 -22.76 -2.38 11.61
N ASN A 146 -23.71 -1.58 12.11
CA ASN A 146 -23.42 -0.26 12.64
C ASN A 146 -23.29 -0.35 14.16
N VAL A 147 -22.06 -0.27 14.64
CA VAL A 147 -21.71 -0.41 16.07
C VAL A 147 -21.25 0.91 16.70
N ARG A 148 -21.58 2.03 16.09
CA ARG A 148 -21.21 3.36 16.57
C ARG A 148 -21.63 3.61 18.03
N ALA A 149 -22.76 3.08 18.46
CA ALA A 149 -23.29 3.27 19.81
C ALA A 149 -22.63 2.36 20.87
N CYS A 150 -21.79 1.39 20.46
CA CYS A 150 -21.12 0.45 21.37
C CYS A 150 -19.83 1.08 21.96
N THR A 151 -19.37 0.54 23.11
CA THR A 151 -18.04 0.87 23.64
C THR A 151 -16.95 0.21 22.80
N TYR A 152 -15.68 0.61 22.96
CA TYR A 152 -14.59 0.03 22.18
C TYR A 152 -14.39 -1.45 22.50
N GLU A 153 -14.58 -1.87 23.78
CA GLU A 153 -14.53 -3.29 24.18
C GLU A 153 -15.62 -4.10 23.48
N GLN A 154 -16.86 -3.61 23.51
CA GLN A 154 -17.98 -4.27 22.83
C GLN A 154 -17.77 -4.36 21.31
N ARG A 155 -17.19 -3.30 20.69
CA ARG A 155 -16.88 -3.33 19.27
C ARG A 155 -15.88 -4.43 18.94
N LEU A 156 -14.82 -4.60 19.74
CA LEU A 156 -13.83 -5.64 19.51
C LEU A 156 -14.41 -7.04 19.74
N GLU A 157 -15.19 -7.24 20.81
CA GLU A 157 -15.87 -8.50 21.10
C GLU A 157 -16.84 -8.90 19.96
N TYR A 158 -17.69 -7.96 19.51
CA TYR A 158 -18.68 -8.23 18.47
C TYR A 158 -18.03 -8.43 17.09
N LEU A 159 -16.90 -7.76 16.80
CA LEU A 159 -16.14 -7.99 15.59
C LEU A 159 -15.64 -9.44 15.52
N VAL A 160 -15.03 -9.92 16.60
CA VAL A 160 -14.55 -11.32 16.69
C VAL A 160 -15.69 -12.29 16.51
N ALA A 161 -16.78 -12.13 17.28
CA ALA A 161 -17.95 -12.99 17.20
C ALA A 161 -18.61 -12.96 15.79
N GLY A 162 -18.63 -11.80 15.14
CA GLY A 162 -19.16 -11.66 13.79
C GLY A 162 -18.29 -12.37 12.74
N ILE A 163 -16.97 -12.24 12.79
CA ILE A 163 -16.06 -12.96 11.87
C ILE A 163 -16.21 -14.47 12.06
N GLU A 164 -16.26 -14.94 13.30
CA GLU A 164 -16.42 -16.35 13.64
C GLU A 164 -17.76 -16.91 13.12
N ALA A 165 -18.86 -16.18 13.32
CA ALA A 165 -20.21 -16.64 12.97
C ALA A 165 -20.47 -16.61 11.47
N TYR A 166 -20.08 -15.54 10.76
CA TYR A 166 -20.44 -15.31 9.37
C TYR A 166 -19.36 -15.74 8.37
N LYS A 167 -18.10 -15.91 8.82
CA LYS A 167 -16.94 -16.32 8.01
C LYS A 167 -16.85 -15.55 6.69
N PRO A 168 -16.73 -14.22 6.76
CA PRO A 168 -16.65 -13.39 5.58
C PRO A 168 -15.34 -13.61 4.82
N ASP A 169 -15.34 -13.38 3.51
CA ASP A 169 -14.12 -13.32 2.69
C ASP A 169 -13.43 -11.96 2.82
N LEU A 170 -14.22 -10.89 2.88
CA LEU A 170 -13.79 -9.51 3.08
C LEU A 170 -14.44 -8.92 4.32
N VAL A 171 -13.63 -8.41 5.23
CA VAL A 171 -14.07 -7.59 6.37
C VAL A 171 -13.65 -6.15 6.12
N VAL A 172 -14.57 -5.19 6.14
CA VAL A 172 -14.27 -3.76 6.07
C VAL A 172 -14.56 -3.12 7.41
N ILE A 173 -13.54 -2.57 8.08
CA ILE A 173 -13.67 -1.88 9.37
C ILE A 173 -13.51 -0.37 9.15
N ASP A 174 -14.60 0.37 9.27
CA ASP A 174 -14.62 1.83 9.10
C ASP A 174 -15.16 2.50 10.38
N ASN A 175 -14.31 2.93 11.28
CA ASN A 175 -12.89 3.23 11.35
C ASN A 175 -12.18 2.33 12.39
N VAL A 176 -11.00 1.81 12.09
CA VAL A 176 -10.24 0.95 13.03
C VAL A 176 -9.81 1.66 14.32
N SER A 177 -9.66 2.99 14.28
CA SER A 177 -9.32 3.81 15.46
C SER A 177 -10.31 3.67 16.61
N ASP A 178 -11.52 3.25 16.33
CA ASP A 178 -12.60 3.14 17.32
C ASP A 178 -12.64 1.78 18.03
N LEU A 179 -11.70 0.87 17.71
CA LEU A 179 -11.54 -0.42 18.38
C LEU A 179 -10.66 -0.35 19.61
N LEU A 180 -10.11 0.83 19.95
CA LEU A 180 -9.22 1.03 21.10
C LEU A 180 -9.49 2.38 21.78
N PRO A 181 -9.16 2.50 23.08
CA PRO A 181 -9.43 3.72 23.85
C PRO A 181 -8.55 4.89 23.40
N SER A 182 -7.36 4.60 22.87
CA SER A 182 -6.42 5.62 22.40
C SER A 182 -5.54 5.09 21.28
N ILE A 183 -5.53 5.80 20.16
CA ILE A 183 -4.63 5.53 19.03
C ILE A 183 -3.15 5.85 19.31
N ASN A 184 -2.88 6.53 20.43
CA ASN A 184 -1.54 6.90 20.88
C ASN A 184 -1.00 5.95 21.97
N ASP A 185 -1.72 4.87 22.26
CA ASP A 185 -1.25 3.78 23.11
C ASP A 185 -0.48 2.76 22.26
N PRO A 186 0.86 2.62 22.42
CA PRO A 186 1.65 1.68 21.63
C PRO A 186 1.26 0.23 21.85
N GLU A 187 1.03 -0.16 23.13
CA GLU A 187 0.72 -1.54 23.52
C GLU A 187 -0.68 -1.94 23.03
N GLY A 188 -1.68 -1.10 23.26
CA GLY A 188 -3.04 -1.33 22.76
C GLY A 188 -3.10 -1.38 21.25
N SER A 189 -2.35 -0.51 20.57
CA SER A 189 -2.26 -0.49 19.10
C SER A 189 -1.66 -1.79 18.55
N ALA A 190 -0.53 -2.25 19.10
CA ALA A 190 0.10 -3.49 18.71
C ALA A 190 -0.84 -4.69 18.93
N LYS A 191 -1.49 -4.75 20.10
CA LYS A 191 -2.42 -5.84 20.46
C LYS A 191 -3.61 -5.94 19.50
N VAL A 192 -4.25 -4.82 19.17
CA VAL A 192 -5.39 -4.82 18.24
C VAL A 192 -4.96 -5.27 16.85
N ILE A 193 -3.83 -4.77 16.32
CA ILE A 193 -3.36 -5.18 14.98
C ILE A 193 -2.94 -6.64 14.98
N ASP A 194 -2.28 -7.16 16.02
CA ASP A 194 -1.95 -8.60 16.12
C ASP A 194 -3.21 -9.45 16.14
N GLN A 195 -4.23 -9.04 16.89
CA GLN A 195 -5.52 -9.75 16.92
C GLN A 195 -6.21 -9.75 15.55
N LEU A 196 -6.21 -8.62 14.83
CA LEU A 196 -6.78 -8.57 13.47
C LEU A 196 -6.00 -9.46 12.50
N MET A 197 -4.67 -9.49 12.58
CA MET A 197 -3.85 -10.40 11.77
C MET A 197 -4.14 -11.87 12.08
N GLN A 198 -4.28 -12.22 13.36
CA GLN A 198 -4.64 -13.57 13.78
C GLN A 198 -6.02 -13.97 13.22
N LEU A 199 -7.03 -13.10 13.34
CA LEU A 199 -8.37 -13.34 12.80
C LEU A 199 -8.34 -13.51 11.27
N ALA A 200 -7.62 -12.63 10.56
CA ALA A 200 -7.47 -12.75 9.10
C ALA A 200 -6.88 -14.11 8.70
N SER A 201 -5.84 -14.56 9.42
CA SER A 201 -5.17 -15.84 9.19
C SER A 201 -6.06 -17.04 9.51
N GLU A 202 -6.73 -17.02 10.67
CA GLU A 202 -7.56 -18.12 11.16
C GLU A 202 -8.80 -18.33 10.30
N TYR A 203 -9.47 -17.25 9.93
CA TYR A 203 -10.73 -17.31 9.13
C TYR A 203 -10.50 -17.18 7.62
N ASN A 204 -9.25 -17.17 7.15
CA ASN A 204 -8.89 -17.09 5.73
C ASN A 204 -9.56 -15.91 4.99
N CYS A 205 -9.67 -14.76 5.63
CA CYS A 205 -10.28 -13.55 5.07
C CYS A 205 -9.25 -12.44 4.85
N ASN A 206 -9.64 -11.41 4.10
CA ASN A 206 -8.94 -10.12 4.12
C ASN A 206 -9.65 -9.19 5.11
N ILE A 207 -8.88 -8.52 5.97
CA ILE A 207 -9.39 -7.45 6.82
C ILE A 207 -8.89 -6.11 6.27
N THR A 208 -9.78 -5.41 5.58
CA THR A 208 -9.53 -4.05 5.09
C THR A 208 -9.91 -3.04 6.17
N ILE A 209 -8.93 -2.33 6.69
CA ILE A 209 -9.11 -1.32 7.73
C ILE A 209 -9.05 0.08 7.15
N VAL A 210 -9.95 0.95 7.62
CA VAL A 210 -9.96 2.38 7.27
C VAL A 210 -9.37 3.18 8.42
N ILE A 211 -8.42 4.07 8.11
CA ILE A 211 -7.80 4.96 9.08
C ILE A 211 -7.55 6.35 8.49
N HIS A 212 -7.70 7.39 9.32
CA HIS A 212 -7.38 8.76 8.92
C HIS A 212 -5.89 9.05 8.96
N LEU A 213 -5.45 10.04 8.18
CA LEU A 213 -4.12 10.62 8.28
C LEU A 213 -3.99 11.56 9.48
N ASN A 214 -2.75 11.84 9.86
CA ASN A 214 -2.45 12.93 10.78
C ASN A 214 -2.87 14.27 10.17
N ARG A 215 -3.52 15.12 10.99
CA ARG A 215 -3.96 16.47 10.57
C ARG A 215 -2.80 17.45 10.44
N SER A 216 -1.70 17.24 11.15
CA SER A 216 -0.56 18.14 11.21
C SER A 216 0.64 17.50 10.53
N GLY A 217 1.07 18.06 9.41
CA GLY A 217 2.33 17.72 8.79
C GLY A 217 2.29 17.61 7.28
N GLU A 218 3.40 17.95 6.66
CA GLU A 218 3.65 17.78 5.22
C GLU A 218 3.76 16.31 4.79
N LYS A 219 3.72 15.36 5.76
CA LYS A 219 3.88 13.92 5.48
C LYS A 219 2.54 13.21 5.50
N ARG A 220 2.29 12.36 4.52
CA ARG A 220 1.19 11.39 4.45
C ARG A 220 1.40 10.27 5.49
N SER A 221 1.39 10.60 6.78
CA SER A 221 1.56 9.61 7.86
C SER A 221 0.21 9.21 8.42
N LEU A 222 0.03 7.92 8.68
CA LEU A 222 -1.14 7.39 9.37
C LEU A 222 -1.20 7.92 10.81
N ARG A 223 -2.41 8.00 11.36
CA ARG A 223 -2.66 8.65 12.63
C ARG A 223 -2.22 7.81 13.82
N GLY A 224 -1.38 8.40 14.69
CA GLY A 224 -0.97 7.84 15.98
C GLY A 224 -0.04 6.62 15.91
N TRP A 225 0.21 5.98 17.03
CA TRP A 225 0.94 4.72 17.12
C TRP A 225 0.23 3.59 16.36
N LEU A 226 -1.10 3.58 16.38
CA LEU A 226 -1.89 2.66 15.59
C LEU A 226 -1.50 2.72 14.10
N GLY A 227 -1.34 3.92 13.55
CA GLY A 227 -0.90 4.10 12.17
C GLY A 227 0.51 3.56 11.91
N THR A 228 1.41 3.66 12.87
CA THR A 228 2.76 3.10 12.77
C THR A 228 2.73 1.57 12.73
N GLU A 229 1.95 0.93 13.62
CA GLU A 229 1.78 -0.52 13.65
C GLU A 229 1.14 -1.05 12.35
N ILE A 230 0.15 -0.34 11.83
CA ILE A 230 -0.47 -0.68 10.54
C ILE A 230 0.56 -0.67 9.41
N LEU A 231 1.39 0.36 9.28
CA LEU A 231 2.42 0.43 8.23
C LEU A 231 3.46 -0.68 8.33
N HIS A 232 3.75 -1.16 9.55
CA HIS A 232 4.66 -2.28 9.76
C HIS A 232 4.05 -3.63 9.35
N LYS A 233 2.74 -3.80 9.50
CA LYS A 233 2.07 -5.11 9.41
C LYS A 233 1.14 -5.27 8.22
N ALA A 234 0.56 -4.20 7.69
CA ALA A 234 -0.32 -4.29 6.52
C ALA A 234 0.40 -4.81 5.28
N PHE A 235 -0.30 -5.59 4.47
CA PHE A 235 0.22 -6.08 3.18
C PHE A 235 0.28 -4.97 2.14
N ASP A 236 -0.79 -4.18 2.05
CA ASP A 236 -0.91 -3.04 1.14
C ASP A 236 -1.65 -1.86 1.77
N VAL A 237 -1.36 -0.67 1.27
CA VAL A 237 -1.96 0.59 1.72
C VAL A 237 -2.42 1.39 0.51
N TYR A 238 -3.70 1.74 0.50
CA TYR A 238 -4.35 2.56 -0.52
C TYR A 238 -4.63 3.96 0.03
N TYR A 239 -4.15 4.94 -0.67
CA TYR A 239 -4.33 6.35 -0.35
C TYR A 239 -5.43 6.95 -1.21
N CYS A 240 -6.47 7.48 -0.56
CA CYS A 240 -7.56 8.20 -1.19
C CYS A 240 -7.34 9.71 -1.07
N GLU A 241 -7.54 10.43 -2.16
CA GLU A 241 -7.42 11.89 -2.21
C GLU A 241 -8.52 12.47 -3.09
N GLN A 242 -9.14 13.57 -2.65
CA GLN A 242 -9.86 14.46 -3.55
C GLN A 242 -8.86 15.44 -4.14
N ILE A 243 -8.77 15.51 -5.46
CA ILE A 243 -7.83 16.38 -6.15
C ILE A 243 -8.29 17.83 -5.97
N GLU A 244 -7.42 18.66 -5.39
CA GLU A 244 -7.73 20.04 -5.07
C GLU A 244 -8.33 20.80 -6.27
N LYS A 245 -9.40 21.56 -5.99
CA LYS A 245 -10.12 22.39 -6.97
C LYS A 245 -10.77 21.58 -8.11
N THR A 246 -11.03 20.31 -7.89
CA THR A 246 -11.76 19.46 -8.83
C THR A 246 -12.81 18.61 -8.10
N ASP A 247 -13.70 17.97 -8.87
CA ASP A 247 -14.65 16.96 -8.42
C ASP A 247 -14.08 15.54 -8.55
N VAL A 248 -12.79 15.40 -8.90
CA VAL A 248 -12.12 14.13 -9.13
C VAL A 248 -11.48 13.61 -7.86
N PHE A 249 -11.70 12.34 -7.61
CA PHE A 249 -11.05 11.56 -6.56
C PHE A 249 -10.00 10.65 -7.17
N SER A 250 -8.97 10.33 -6.39
CA SER A 250 -7.96 9.35 -6.76
C SER A 250 -7.73 8.33 -5.67
N VAL A 251 -7.40 7.10 -6.09
CA VAL A 251 -6.92 6.04 -5.21
C VAL A 251 -5.61 5.51 -5.78
N GLU A 252 -4.57 5.52 -4.97
CA GLU A 252 -3.25 5.00 -5.34
C GLU A 252 -2.73 4.02 -4.29
N GLN A 253 -2.06 2.94 -4.72
CA GLN A 253 -1.36 2.06 -3.81
C GLN A 253 -0.03 2.70 -3.42
N THR A 254 0.10 3.11 -2.16
CA THR A 254 1.33 3.77 -1.65
C THR A 254 2.33 2.79 -1.09
N PHE A 255 1.86 1.65 -0.56
CA PHE A 255 2.68 0.59 -0.02
C PHE A 255 2.16 -0.78 -0.44
N THR A 256 3.04 -1.73 -0.68
CA THR A 256 2.72 -3.15 -0.86
C THR A 256 3.93 -4.02 -0.56
N ARG A 257 3.69 -5.24 -0.08
CA ARG A 257 4.73 -6.24 0.14
C ARG A 257 5.12 -6.99 -1.13
N LYS A 258 4.23 -7.05 -2.16
CA LYS A 258 4.48 -7.91 -3.32
C LYS A 258 4.16 -7.28 -4.67
N PHE A 259 2.90 -7.00 -4.97
CA PHE A 259 2.47 -6.55 -6.31
C PHE A 259 2.28 -5.04 -6.36
N ARG A 260 3.26 -4.33 -6.91
CA ARG A 260 3.18 -2.88 -7.07
C ARG A 260 2.22 -2.50 -8.18
N ILE A 261 1.18 -1.73 -7.83
CA ILE A 261 0.26 -1.06 -8.74
C ILE A 261 0.79 0.37 -8.92
N ARG A 262 1.09 0.75 -10.15
CA ARG A 262 1.66 2.08 -10.46
C ARG A 262 0.60 3.06 -10.92
N GLU A 263 -0.48 2.54 -11.45
CA GLU A 263 -1.65 3.26 -11.91
C GLU A 263 -2.44 3.76 -10.70
N ALA A 264 -3.05 4.94 -10.83
CA ALA A 264 -4.01 5.44 -9.85
C ALA A 264 -5.42 5.38 -10.46
N LEU A 265 -6.39 4.94 -9.68
CA LEU A 265 -7.80 4.99 -10.05
C LEU A 265 -8.30 6.43 -9.90
N TYR A 266 -8.80 7.01 -10.99
CA TYR A 266 -9.45 8.33 -10.98
C TYR A 266 -10.94 8.17 -11.21
N TYR A 267 -11.75 8.74 -10.33
CA TYR A 267 -13.19 8.72 -10.46
C TYR A 267 -13.81 10.05 -10.01
N LYS A 268 -15.02 10.30 -10.43
CA LYS A 268 -15.89 11.39 -9.96
C LYS A 268 -17.22 10.81 -9.53
N ILE A 269 -18.00 11.59 -8.81
CA ILE A 269 -19.34 11.20 -8.39
C ILE A 269 -20.32 11.79 -9.39
N ASP A 270 -21.19 10.96 -9.95
CA ASP A 270 -22.25 11.38 -10.87
C ASP A 270 -23.47 11.98 -10.15
N GLU A 271 -24.50 12.32 -10.91
CA GLU A 271 -25.73 12.90 -10.39
C GLU A 271 -26.53 11.93 -9.51
N ASP A 272 -26.35 10.62 -9.69
CA ASP A 272 -26.97 9.57 -8.89
C ASP A 272 -26.16 9.23 -7.61
N GLY A 273 -25.04 9.89 -7.39
CA GLY A 273 -24.17 9.68 -6.23
C GLY A 273 -23.23 8.47 -6.37
N LEU A 274 -23.05 7.96 -7.60
CA LEU A 274 -22.22 6.80 -7.89
C LEU A 274 -20.83 7.20 -8.41
N PRO A 275 -19.79 6.43 -8.08
CA PRO A 275 -18.47 6.65 -8.63
C PRO A 275 -18.41 6.21 -10.09
N VAL A 276 -17.98 7.10 -10.97
CA VAL A 276 -17.76 6.85 -12.41
C VAL A 276 -16.31 7.13 -12.77
N ILE A 277 -15.72 6.28 -13.60
CA ILE A 277 -14.33 6.41 -13.99
C ILE A 277 -14.08 7.72 -14.75
N THR A 278 -12.95 8.33 -14.50
CA THR A 278 -12.50 9.53 -15.21
C THR A 278 -10.99 9.49 -15.41
N THR A 279 -10.47 10.49 -16.09
CA THR A 279 -9.04 10.62 -16.31
C THR A 279 -8.41 11.58 -15.32
N LYS A 280 -7.10 11.45 -15.15
CA LYS A 280 -6.31 12.37 -14.34
C LYS A 280 -6.50 13.81 -14.83
N PRO A 281 -6.91 14.77 -13.98
CA PRO A 281 -7.03 16.16 -14.36
C PRO A 281 -5.69 16.73 -14.85
N ALA A 282 -5.72 17.52 -15.93
CA ALA A 282 -4.51 18.16 -16.46
C ALA A 282 -3.81 19.10 -15.45
N SER A 283 -4.59 19.67 -14.52
CA SER A 283 -4.10 20.51 -13.44
C SER A 283 -3.49 19.75 -12.26
N TYR A 284 -3.61 18.42 -12.24
CA TYR A 284 -3.14 17.61 -11.11
C TYR A 284 -1.62 17.53 -11.09
N GLN A 285 -1.04 18.00 -10.01
CA GLN A 285 0.36 17.80 -9.68
C GLN A 285 0.45 16.73 -8.59
N PRO A 286 1.03 15.54 -8.88
CA PRO A 286 1.18 14.49 -7.88
C PRO A 286 2.01 14.99 -6.71
N ARG A 287 1.64 14.56 -5.49
CA ARG A 287 2.44 14.82 -4.29
C ARG A 287 3.49 13.71 -4.11
N ASP A 288 4.62 14.06 -3.53
CA ASP A 288 5.62 13.07 -3.08
C ASP A 288 5.18 12.39 -1.78
N ASP A 289 5.95 11.42 -1.31
CA ASP A 289 5.70 10.67 -0.06
C ASP A 289 5.69 11.59 1.18
N ASN A 290 6.15 12.83 1.05
CA ASN A 290 6.12 13.85 2.09
C ASN A 290 4.92 14.81 1.94
N GLY A 291 3.99 14.56 1.00
CA GLY A 291 2.82 15.40 0.76
C GLY A 291 3.08 16.68 -0.03
N ARG A 292 4.30 16.89 -0.55
CA ARG A 292 4.66 18.07 -1.36
C ARG A 292 4.31 17.83 -2.82
N TYR A 293 3.83 18.86 -3.50
CA TYR A 293 3.59 18.76 -4.94
C TYR A 293 4.87 18.35 -5.66
N LYS A 294 4.83 17.22 -6.38
CA LYS A 294 5.88 16.87 -7.33
C LYS A 294 5.84 17.95 -8.41
N THR A 295 6.79 18.85 -8.36
CA THR A 295 6.99 19.75 -9.49
C THR A 295 7.37 18.89 -10.68
N ASN A 296 6.67 19.04 -11.83
CA ASN A 296 7.03 18.40 -13.11
C ASN A 296 8.36 18.95 -13.68
N LYS A 297 9.17 19.60 -12.88
CA LYS A 297 10.56 19.81 -13.19
C LYS A 297 11.22 18.44 -13.09
N PRO A 298 11.97 17.99 -14.13
CA PRO A 298 12.87 16.87 -13.96
C PRO A 298 13.60 17.12 -12.65
N GLU A 299 13.68 16.11 -11.77
CA GLU A 299 14.32 16.26 -10.45
C GLU A 299 15.72 16.84 -10.67
N ALA A 300 15.83 18.16 -10.63
CA ALA A 300 17.09 18.82 -10.50
C ALA A 300 17.62 18.43 -9.13
N TYR A 301 18.55 17.52 -9.09
CA TYR A 301 19.11 16.97 -7.86
C TYR A 301 19.70 18.10 -7.04
N GLN A 302 19.03 18.43 -5.92
CA GLN A 302 19.49 19.47 -5.01
C GLN A 302 20.78 18.99 -4.30
N ILE A 303 21.92 19.46 -4.75
CA ILE A 303 23.17 19.35 -4.00
C ILE A 303 23.15 20.46 -2.93
N LYS A 304 22.51 20.19 -1.79
CA LYS A 304 22.26 21.17 -0.71
C LYS A 304 23.52 21.71 0.00
N THR A 305 24.73 21.28 -0.34
CA THR A 305 25.95 21.55 0.46
C THR A 305 27.14 22.06 -0.33
N ALA A 306 27.06 22.27 -1.63
CA ALA A 306 28.15 22.87 -2.40
C ALA A 306 27.80 24.33 -2.77
N ARG A 307 28.76 25.27 -2.56
CA ARG A 307 28.64 26.62 -3.07
C ARG A 307 28.81 26.59 -4.59
N ALA A 308 27.93 27.28 -5.30
CA ALA A 308 27.93 27.39 -6.75
C ALA A 308 29.29 27.77 -7.36
N ASP A 309 29.98 28.62 -6.67
CA ASP A 309 31.30 29.15 -7.07
C ASP A 309 32.39 28.07 -7.17
N SER A 310 32.09 26.82 -6.73
CA SER A 310 33.04 25.70 -6.78
C SER A 310 32.90 24.83 -8.03
N PHE A 311 31.87 25.03 -8.86
CA PHE A 311 31.64 24.26 -10.08
C PHE A 311 31.96 25.07 -11.33
N ASN A 312 32.33 24.38 -12.41
CA ASN A 312 32.50 25.02 -13.70
C ASN A 312 31.13 25.48 -14.24
N GLN A 313 30.98 26.79 -14.41
CA GLN A 313 29.72 27.43 -14.80
C GLN A 313 29.28 27.07 -16.22
N ASP A 314 30.17 26.56 -17.07
CA ASP A 314 29.82 26.11 -18.43
C ASP A 314 28.86 24.93 -18.46
N TYR A 315 28.75 24.18 -17.34
CA TYR A 315 27.88 23.01 -17.19
C TYR A 315 26.70 23.25 -16.27
N ILE A 316 26.47 24.49 -15.84
CA ILE A 316 25.35 24.86 -14.96
C ILE A 316 24.34 25.69 -15.75
N ILE A 317 23.07 25.30 -15.68
CA ILE A 317 21.96 26.08 -16.22
C ILE A 317 21.52 27.07 -15.14
N HIS A 318 21.68 28.36 -15.40
CA HIS A 318 21.22 29.42 -14.49
C HIS A 318 19.71 29.67 -14.71
N ASN A 319 18.93 29.59 -13.63
CA ASN A 319 17.58 30.13 -13.61
C ASN A 319 17.58 31.45 -12.83
N ASP A 320 17.32 32.54 -13.51
CA ASP A 320 17.55 33.93 -13.09
C ASP A 320 16.64 34.46 -11.96
N SER A 321 15.89 33.60 -11.25
CA SER A 321 14.84 34.11 -10.37
C SER A 321 14.95 33.83 -8.89
N ASN A 322 16.06 33.36 -8.33
CA ASN A 322 16.30 33.44 -6.87
C ASN A 322 17.56 32.69 -6.41
N ALA A 323 18.44 33.34 -5.68
CA ALA A 323 19.71 32.83 -5.11
C ALA A 323 19.58 31.68 -4.09
N ARG A 324 18.44 31.02 -3.99
CA ARG A 324 18.14 29.84 -3.13
C ARG A 324 17.71 28.61 -3.89
N GLN A 325 17.75 28.63 -5.23
CA GLN A 325 17.35 27.47 -6.05
C GLN A 325 18.53 26.49 -6.24
N PRO A 326 18.27 25.17 -6.32
CA PRO A 326 19.28 24.17 -6.59
C PRO A 326 19.80 24.32 -8.02
N TRP A 327 21.10 24.01 -8.20
CA TRP A 327 21.78 24.08 -9.49
C TRP A 327 21.28 22.98 -10.42
N GLU A 328 20.99 23.34 -11.65
CA GLU A 328 20.64 22.43 -12.72
C GLU A 328 21.86 22.21 -13.62
N TRP A 329 22.25 20.93 -13.83
CA TRP A 329 23.35 20.57 -14.67
C TRP A 329 22.94 20.46 -16.13
N ASN A 330 23.73 21.03 -17.05
CA ASN A 330 23.66 20.72 -18.46
C ASN A 330 24.36 19.38 -18.73
N LEU A 331 23.66 18.28 -18.42
CA LEU A 331 24.22 16.93 -18.46
C LEU A 331 24.61 16.53 -19.89
N GLY A 332 23.84 16.90 -20.90
CA GLY A 332 24.15 16.62 -22.29
C GLY A 332 25.50 17.18 -22.68
N LYS A 333 25.75 18.48 -22.39
CA LYS A 333 27.02 19.11 -22.63
C LYS A 333 28.14 18.51 -21.79
N LEU A 334 27.91 18.30 -20.50
CA LEU A 334 28.90 17.77 -19.57
C LEU A 334 29.43 16.40 -19.99
N PHE A 335 28.56 15.47 -20.30
CA PHE A 335 28.95 14.12 -20.69
C PHE A 335 29.49 14.06 -22.13
N LEU A 336 29.01 14.91 -23.03
CA LEU A 336 29.60 15.05 -24.36
C LEU A 336 31.05 15.53 -24.30
N ASP A 337 31.30 16.58 -23.54
CA ASP A 337 32.67 17.15 -23.39
C ASP A 337 33.60 16.16 -22.66
N ALA A 338 33.09 15.46 -21.62
CA ALA A 338 33.90 14.46 -20.89
C ALA A 338 34.25 13.24 -21.74
N MET A 339 33.39 12.85 -22.67
CA MET A 339 33.65 11.72 -23.58
C MET A 339 34.47 12.14 -24.81
N GLY A 340 34.42 13.42 -25.20
CA GLY A 340 35.15 13.96 -26.34
C GLY A 340 34.90 13.16 -27.61
N VAL A 341 35.97 12.73 -28.28
CA VAL A 341 35.88 11.89 -29.51
C VAL A 341 35.86 10.39 -29.23
N MET A 342 35.87 9.99 -27.97
CA MET A 342 35.90 8.57 -27.59
C MET A 342 34.52 7.94 -27.71
N PRO A 343 34.32 6.83 -28.41
CA PRO A 343 33.04 6.18 -28.56
C PRO A 343 32.54 5.53 -27.25
N SER A 344 33.45 5.22 -26.34
CA SER A 344 33.14 4.67 -25.01
C SER A 344 34.31 4.93 -24.04
N LEU A 345 33.97 5.07 -22.75
CA LEU A 345 34.92 5.14 -21.65
C LEU A 345 34.60 4.13 -20.57
N THR A 346 35.61 3.65 -19.81
CA THR A 346 35.30 2.88 -18.59
C THR A 346 34.68 3.80 -17.56
N LEU A 347 33.93 3.23 -16.60
CA LEU A 347 33.29 3.99 -15.52
C LEU A 347 34.30 4.90 -14.78
N GLU A 348 35.50 4.36 -14.47
CA GLU A 348 36.56 5.08 -13.77
C GLU A 348 37.10 6.23 -14.63
N ALA A 349 37.40 6.00 -15.91
CA ALA A 349 37.89 7.02 -16.81
C ALA A 349 36.87 8.15 -16.99
N LEU A 350 35.58 7.81 -17.18
CA LEU A 350 34.51 8.80 -17.29
C LEU A 350 34.35 9.59 -15.99
N GLN A 351 34.44 8.93 -14.83
CA GLN A 351 34.37 9.61 -13.53
C GLN A 351 35.47 10.66 -13.41
N ASN A 352 36.71 10.29 -13.75
CA ASN A 352 37.85 11.19 -13.66
C ASN A 352 37.69 12.41 -14.60
N GLU A 353 37.27 12.20 -15.84
CA GLU A 353 37.02 13.27 -16.80
C GLU A 353 35.88 14.20 -16.36
N VAL A 354 34.74 13.65 -16.00
CA VAL A 354 33.59 14.46 -15.53
C VAL A 354 33.97 15.28 -14.30
N MET A 355 34.66 14.68 -13.33
CA MET A 355 35.10 15.39 -12.13
C MET A 355 36.12 16.50 -12.46
N ALA A 356 37.04 16.26 -13.41
CA ALA A 356 38.03 17.22 -13.81
C ALA A 356 37.41 18.47 -14.47
N ILE A 357 36.49 18.28 -15.42
CA ILE A 357 35.91 19.40 -16.17
C ILE A 357 34.79 20.12 -15.42
N SER A 358 34.05 19.41 -14.57
CA SER A 358 32.87 19.99 -13.86
C SER A 358 33.22 20.70 -12.56
N GLY A 359 34.42 20.48 -11.99
CA GLY A 359 34.79 20.97 -10.67
C GLY A 359 34.21 20.16 -9.51
N ILE A 360 33.58 18.98 -9.76
CA ILE A 360 33.13 18.07 -8.74
C ILE A 360 34.32 17.45 -8.01
N LYS A 361 34.47 17.70 -6.71
CA LYS A 361 35.60 17.23 -5.90
C LYS A 361 35.36 15.92 -5.14
N GLN A 362 34.10 15.47 -5.04
CA GLN A 362 33.76 14.28 -4.24
C GLN A 362 33.05 13.24 -5.09
N PRO A 363 33.52 11.98 -5.10
CA PRO A 363 32.91 10.89 -5.89
C PRO A 363 31.40 10.72 -5.69
N LYS A 364 30.90 10.86 -4.46
CA LYS A 364 29.47 10.77 -4.16
C LYS A 364 28.59 11.78 -4.91
N TYR A 365 29.14 12.92 -5.35
CA TYR A 365 28.41 13.88 -6.18
C TYR A 365 28.47 13.51 -7.65
N TYR A 366 29.60 12.95 -8.10
CA TYR A 366 29.67 12.34 -9.41
C TYR A 366 28.63 11.22 -9.57
N ASP A 367 28.52 10.29 -8.61
CA ASP A 367 27.57 9.19 -8.67
C ASP A 367 26.13 9.68 -8.86
N LYS A 368 25.78 10.80 -8.24
CA LYS A 368 24.47 11.43 -8.39
C LYS A 368 24.27 12.02 -9.79
N VAL A 369 25.27 12.74 -10.30
CA VAL A 369 25.25 13.35 -11.64
C VAL A 369 25.22 12.27 -12.71
N PHE A 370 25.99 11.20 -12.54
CA PHE A 370 26.01 10.05 -13.45
C PHE A 370 24.66 9.32 -13.48
N LYS A 371 24.11 9.04 -12.31
CA LYS A 371 22.77 8.42 -12.20
C LYS A 371 21.72 9.25 -12.94
N LEU A 372 21.75 10.57 -12.75
CA LEU A 372 20.82 11.47 -13.42
C LEU A 372 20.98 11.44 -14.95
N ALA A 373 22.22 11.35 -15.45
CA ALA A 373 22.51 11.23 -16.88
C ALA A 373 22.00 9.90 -17.47
N VAL A 374 22.06 8.81 -16.70
CA VAL A 374 21.48 7.51 -17.09
C VAL A 374 19.94 7.60 -17.10
N ASP A 375 19.34 8.18 -16.06
CA ASP A 375 17.88 8.33 -15.94
C ASP A 375 17.31 9.20 -17.07
N GLN A 376 18.05 10.24 -17.49
CA GLN A 376 17.69 11.10 -18.64
C GLN A 376 18.06 10.53 -20.01
N ARG A 377 18.58 9.31 -20.06
CA ARG A 377 19.04 8.64 -21.30
C ARG A 377 20.07 9.43 -22.09
N ILE A 378 20.97 10.11 -21.42
CA ILE A 378 22.10 10.79 -22.02
C ILE A 378 23.27 9.81 -22.23
N VAL A 379 23.47 8.93 -21.24
CA VAL A 379 24.47 7.86 -21.29
C VAL A 379 23.84 6.52 -20.92
N GLN A 380 24.48 5.43 -21.36
CA GLN A 380 24.14 4.07 -20.93
C GLN A 380 25.40 3.25 -20.70
N THR A 381 25.30 2.24 -19.85
CA THR A 381 26.35 1.25 -19.64
C THR A 381 26.19 0.08 -20.61
N THR A 382 27.29 -0.42 -21.17
CA THR A 382 27.32 -1.61 -22.03
C THR A 382 28.61 -2.39 -21.77
N MET A 383 28.83 -3.51 -22.44
CA MET A 383 30.08 -4.25 -22.38
C MET A 383 30.89 -4.06 -23.66
N ASP A 384 32.19 -3.84 -23.50
CA ASP A 384 33.10 -3.81 -24.66
C ASP A 384 33.41 -5.24 -25.15
N LYS A 385 34.15 -5.33 -26.27
CA LYS A 385 34.58 -6.62 -26.88
C LYS A 385 35.47 -7.48 -25.97
N HIS A 386 35.94 -6.94 -24.84
CA HIS A 386 36.73 -7.66 -23.85
C HIS A 386 35.97 -7.97 -22.57
N GLY A 387 34.62 -7.75 -22.56
CA GLY A 387 33.76 -8.02 -21.42
C GLY A 387 33.87 -6.98 -20.27
N ARG A 388 34.46 -5.80 -20.51
CA ARG A 388 34.51 -4.73 -19.51
C ARG A 388 33.32 -3.81 -19.63
N VAL A 389 32.79 -3.38 -18.48
CA VAL A 389 31.69 -2.40 -18.45
C VAL A 389 32.23 -1.03 -18.92
N VAL A 390 31.59 -0.48 -19.92
CA VAL A 390 31.90 0.85 -20.48
C VAL A 390 30.63 1.68 -20.60
N VAL A 391 30.81 3.00 -20.66
CA VAL A 391 29.73 3.98 -20.84
C VAL A 391 29.80 4.51 -22.28
N ILE A 392 28.64 4.65 -22.89
CA ILE A 392 28.47 5.26 -24.23
C ILE A 392 27.42 6.36 -24.14
N LEU A 393 27.54 7.37 -25.03
CA LEU A 393 26.48 8.36 -25.22
C LEU A 393 25.33 7.72 -25.97
N ILE A 394 24.10 8.10 -25.62
CA ILE A 394 22.90 7.73 -26.37
C ILE A 394 22.68 8.81 -27.44
N PRO A 395 22.64 8.45 -28.73
CA PRO A 395 22.32 9.42 -29.77
C PRO A 395 20.96 10.06 -29.53
N SER A 396 20.89 11.39 -29.62
CA SER A 396 19.67 12.17 -29.46
C SER A 396 18.71 11.97 -30.61
#